data_19d84ac4efa4f9084ad65f23d885ee32
#
_entry.id   19d84ac4efa4f9084ad65f23d885ee32
#
_cell.length_a   1.000
_cell.length_b   1.000
_cell.length_c   1.000
_cell.angle_alpha   90.00
_cell.angle_beta   90.00
_cell.angle_gamma   90.00
#
_symmetry.space_group_name_H-M   'P 1'
#
loop_
_entity.id
_entity.type
_entity.pdbx_description
1 polymer ?
#
loop_
_entity_poly.entity_id
_entity_poly.type
_entity_poly.pdbx_seq_one_letter_code
_entity_poly.pdbx_strand_id
1 'polypeptide(L)'
;DKNWKDTRFDHSKTHFPLTGKHVDVPCKDCHSDPSFKGASVKCVACHKKDDDRKGHKGRFGDKCETCHVDRDWKSIRFDHDRATKYALKGKHRLAKCTACHTGILYKEKFQTACIACHKKDDEREGHKGKFGDKCESCHVEKDWGISIFDHDRQTKYPLIGKHAQTKCTACHTGFLYKDKTKTDC
;
A
#
# COMPACT_ATOMS: atom_id res chain seq x y z
N ASP A 1 41.38 27.85 -29.47
CA ASP A 1 41.28 26.38 -29.62
C ASP A 1 40.44 25.84 -28.53
N LYS A 2 39.17 25.54 -28.81
CA LYS A 2 38.29 24.91 -27.83
C LYS A 2 38.70 23.44 -27.71
N ASN A 3 39.07 23.03 -26.49
CA ASN A 3 39.45 21.66 -26.19
C ASN A 3 38.23 20.74 -26.43
N TRP A 4 38.36 19.71 -27.22
CA TRP A 4 37.34 18.71 -27.53
C TRP A 4 36.79 18.04 -26.25
N LYS A 5 37.50 18.12 -25.14
CA LYS A 5 37.08 17.58 -23.81
C LYS A 5 36.07 18.49 -23.09
N ASP A 6 35.87 19.70 -23.55
CA ASP A 6 34.95 20.68 -22.92
C ASP A 6 33.61 20.81 -23.65
N THR A 7 33.15 19.72 -24.25
CA THR A 7 31.85 19.69 -24.95
C THR A 7 30.73 19.78 -23.91
N ARG A 8 30.00 20.88 -23.92
CA ARG A 8 28.80 21.07 -23.09
C ARG A 8 27.58 20.89 -23.96
N PHE A 9 26.91 19.76 -23.85
CA PHE A 9 25.62 19.51 -24.48
C PHE A 9 24.50 19.78 -23.47
N ASP A 10 23.51 20.58 -23.86
CA ASP A 10 22.37 20.91 -23.01
C ASP A 10 21.22 19.92 -23.23
N HIS A 11 21.05 18.97 -22.32
CA HIS A 11 19.97 17.98 -22.35
C HIS A 11 18.61 18.58 -22.01
N SER A 12 18.52 19.81 -21.46
CA SER A 12 17.23 20.42 -21.11
C SER A 12 16.30 20.56 -22.32
N LYS A 13 16.85 20.59 -23.53
CA LYS A 13 16.13 20.70 -24.81
C LYS A 13 15.84 19.37 -25.48
N THR A 14 16.13 18.26 -24.80
CA THR A 14 15.91 16.91 -25.33
C THR A 14 14.65 16.27 -24.74
N HIS A 15 14.28 15.10 -25.24
CA HIS A 15 13.19 14.29 -24.67
C HIS A 15 13.53 13.68 -23.32
N PHE A 16 14.79 13.76 -22.87
CA PHE A 16 15.25 13.27 -21.57
C PHE A 16 16.16 14.33 -20.93
N PRO A 17 15.59 15.37 -20.30
CA PRO A 17 16.36 16.29 -19.50
C PRO A 17 17.06 15.55 -18.36
N LEU A 18 18.36 15.79 -18.17
CA LEU A 18 19.10 15.17 -17.06
C LEU A 18 18.74 15.88 -15.77
N THR A 19 18.16 15.11 -14.86
CA THR A 19 17.76 15.57 -13.51
C THR A 19 18.24 14.57 -12.45
N GLY A 20 18.22 15.00 -11.20
CA GLY A 20 18.60 14.16 -10.08
C GLY A 20 19.99 13.55 -10.22
N LYS A 21 20.10 12.25 -10.08
CA LYS A 21 21.37 11.51 -10.21
C LYS A 21 21.87 11.33 -11.64
N HIS A 22 21.02 11.60 -12.62
CA HIS A 22 21.44 11.50 -14.02
C HIS A 22 22.32 12.68 -14.49
N VAL A 23 22.34 13.79 -13.76
CA VAL A 23 23.17 14.97 -14.09
C VAL A 23 24.65 14.63 -14.17
N ASP A 24 25.10 13.76 -13.28
CA ASP A 24 26.52 13.41 -13.14
C ASP A 24 26.92 12.12 -13.90
N VAL A 25 25.99 11.55 -14.67
CA VAL A 25 26.25 10.30 -15.41
C VAL A 25 27.09 10.59 -16.66
N PRO A 26 28.20 9.86 -16.91
CA PRO A 26 29.00 10.02 -18.10
C PRO A 26 28.21 9.75 -19.39
N CYS A 27 28.48 10.55 -20.42
CA CYS A 27 27.77 10.47 -21.72
C CYS A 27 27.69 9.03 -22.27
N LYS A 28 28.80 8.30 -22.21
CA LYS A 28 28.93 6.91 -22.72
C LYS A 28 28.07 5.88 -21.99
N ASP A 29 27.64 6.17 -20.76
CA ASP A 29 26.82 5.24 -19.98
C ASP A 29 25.36 5.22 -20.47
N CYS A 30 24.96 6.27 -21.20
CA CYS A 30 23.66 6.37 -21.87
C CYS A 30 23.80 6.18 -23.39
N HIS A 31 24.88 6.71 -23.97
CA HIS A 31 25.13 6.72 -25.42
C HIS A 31 26.22 5.71 -25.77
N SER A 32 25.84 4.49 -26.12
CA SER A 32 26.74 3.45 -26.60
C SER A 32 27.12 3.60 -28.07
N ASP A 33 26.29 4.32 -28.85
CA ASP A 33 26.52 4.60 -30.25
C ASP A 33 27.24 5.96 -30.45
N PRO A 34 28.29 6.03 -31.25
CA PRO A 34 29.02 7.29 -31.51
C PRO A 34 28.17 8.42 -32.12
N SER A 35 27.01 8.11 -32.71
CA SER A 35 26.09 9.12 -33.23
C SER A 35 25.27 9.82 -32.15
N PHE A 36 25.34 9.33 -30.90
CA PHE A 36 24.56 9.81 -29.73
C PHE A 36 23.04 9.75 -29.92
N LYS A 37 22.56 8.95 -30.90
CA LYS A 37 21.13 8.77 -31.17
C LYS A 37 20.58 7.48 -30.59
N GLY A 38 19.26 7.43 -30.41
CA GLY A 38 18.57 6.18 -30.10
C GLY A 38 18.65 5.70 -28.64
N ALA A 39 19.22 6.49 -27.73
CA ALA A 39 19.18 6.16 -26.31
C ALA A 39 17.72 6.08 -25.82
N SER A 40 17.37 4.97 -25.14
CA SER A 40 16.03 4.80 -24.58
C SER A 40 15.82 5.73 -23.38
N VAL A 41 14.66 6.35 -23.32
CA VAL A 41 14.25 7.21 -22.18
C VAL A 41 13.48 6.43 -21.11
N LYS A 42 13.25 5.13 -21.30
CA LYS A 42 12.55 4.29 -20.33
C LYS A 42 13.49 3.88 -19.21
N CYS A 43 13.08 4.07 -17.95
CA CYS A 43 13.87 3.69 -16.77
C CYS A 43 14.36 2.23 -16.83
N VAL A 44 13.47 1.31 -17.22
CA VAL A 44 13.76 -0.13 -17.30
C VAL A 44 14.82 -0.48 -18.35
N ALA A 45 15.06 0.36 -19.34
CA ALA A 45 16.07 0.09 -20.38
C ALA A 45 17.50 0.07 -19.79
N CYS A 46 17.75 0.89 -18.77
CA CYS A 46 19.01 0.94 -18.05
C CYS A 46 18.95 0.21 -16.71
N HIS A 47 17.85 0.33 -15.97
CA HIS A 47 17.70 -0.14 -14.61
C HIS A 47 17.04 -1.53 -14.46
N LYS A 48 16.83 -2.27 -15.56
CA LYS A 48 16.24 -3.63 -15.48
C LYS A 48 17.02 -4.57 -14.56
N LYS A 49 18.34 -4.55 -14.64
CA LYS A 49 19.20 -5.41 -13.80
C LYS A 49 19.08 -5.06 -12.31
N ASP A 50 18.86 -3.80 -12.00
CA ASP A 50 18.67 -3.35 -10.62
C ASP A 50 17.32 -3.82 -10.10
N ASP A 51 16.25 -3.70 -10.91
CA ASP A 51 14.93 -4.21 -10.56
C ASP A 51 14.94 -5.74 -10.39
N ASP A 52 15.57 -6.49 -11.30
CA ASP A 52 15.65 -7.95 -11.23
C ASP A 52 16.42 -8.43 -9.99
N ARG A 53 17.47 -7.71 -9.58
CA ARG A 53 18.37 -8.11 -8.49
C ARG A 53 17.92 -7.63 -7.11
N LYS A 54 17.58 -6.37 -6.97
CA LYS A 54 17.30 -5.70 -5.68
C LYS A 54 15.93 -5.03 -5.62
N GLY A 55 15.23 -4.92 -6.74
CA GLY A 55 13.94 -4.25 -6.87
C GLY A 55 12.75 -5.21 -6.80
N HIS A 56 11.78 -4.93 -7.61
CA HIS A 56 10.48 -5.60 -7.59
C HIS A 56 10.35 -6.78 -8.55
N LYS A 57 11.41 -7.06 -9.32
CA LYS A 57 11.44 -8.16 -10.32
C LYS A 57 10.30 -8.06 -11.34
N GLY A 58 10.03 -6.84 -11.82
CA GLY A 58 8.97 -6.54 -12.78
C GLY A 58 7.54 -6.58 -12.23
N ARG A 59 7.33 -6.92 -10.95
CA ARG A 59 5.96 -7.06 -10.39
C ARG A 59 5.16 -5.77 -10.40
N PHE A 60 5.81 -4.62 -10.31
CA PHE A 60 5.15 -3.31 -10.28
C PHE A 60 5.12 -2.61 -11.65
N GLY A 61 5.52 -3.32 -12.71
CA GLY A 61 5.53 -2.82 -14.09
C GLY A 61 6.71 -1.91 -14.38
N ASP A 62 6.63 -1.16 -15.49
CA ASP A 62 7.71 -0.36 -16.06
C ASP A 62 7.53 1.17 -15.87
N LYS A 63 6.42 1.59 -15.25
CA LYS A 63 6.16 3.00 -14.94
C LYS A 63 6.79 3.41 -13.61
N CYS A 64 8.09 3.30 -13.52
CA CYS A 64 8.86 3.53 -12.29
C CYS A 64 8.67 4.94 -11.71
N GLU A 65 8.50 5.92 -12.58
CA GLU A 65 8.28 7.34 -12.23
C GLU A 65 6.97 7.59 -11.48
N THR A 66 6.04 6.64 -11.50
CA THR A 66 4.80 6.73 -10.71
C THR A 66 5.08 6.69 -9.20
N CYS A 67 6.12 5.96 -8.81
CA CYS A 67 6.47 5.76 -7.40
C CYS A 67 7.82 6.38 -7.04
N HIS A 68 8.80 6.36 -7.95
CA HIS A 68 10.17 6.77 -7.69
C HIS A 68 10.50 8.13 -8.28
N VAL A 69 11.55 8.74 -7.74
CA VAL A 69 12.18 9.95 -8.28
C VAL A 69 13.64 9.66 -8.56
N ASP A 70 14.19 10.34 -9.57
CA ASP A 70 15.57 10.17 -10.06
C ASP A 70 16.64 10.70 -9.10
N ARG A 71 16.25 11.56 -8.15
CA ARG A 71 17.15 12.13 -7.14
C ARG A 71 17.52 11.12 -6.06
N ASP A 72 16.55 10.35 -5.60
CA ASP A 72 16.73 9.31 -4.59
C ASP A 72 15.74 8.17 -4.83
N TRP A 73 16.25 7.04 -5.26
CA TRP A 73 15.45 5.86 -5.58
C TRP A 73 14.70 5.25 -4.38
N LYS A 74 15.14 5.55 -3.16
CA LYS A 74 14.48 5.09 -1.94
C LYS A 74 13.31 5.97 -1.54
N SER A 75 13.27 7.21 -2.00
CA SER A 75 12.16 8.12 -1.74
C SER A 75 10.96 7.77 -2.62
N ILE A 76 9.91 7.28 -1.97
CA ILE A 76 8.65 6.91 -2.63
C ILE A 76 7.68 8.09 -2.53
N ARG A 77 7.13 8.51 -3.67
CA ARG A 77 6.15 9.60 -3.77
C ARG A 77 4.71 9.14 -4.01
N PHE A 78 4.47 7.83 -4.06
CA PHE A 78 3.14 7.31 -4.30
C PHE A 78 2.23 7.54 -3.09
N ASP A 79 1.08 8.16 -3.34
CA ASP A 79 0.08 8.48 -2.33
C ASP A 79 -1.21 7.71 -2.65
N HIS A 80 -1.54 6.72 -1.82
CA HIS A 80 -2.74 5.90 -1.98
C HIS A 80 -4.03 6.74 -1.84
N ASP A 81 -4.03 7.73 -0.96
CA ASP A 81 -5.22 8.52 -0.66
C ASP A 81 -5.65 9.36 -1.88
N ARG A 82 -4.65 9.77 -2.70
CA ARG A 82 -4.88 10.56 -3.92
C ARG A 82 -4.94 9.72 -5.19
N ALA A 83 -4.16 8.66 -5.25
CA ALA A 83 -3.96 7.89 -6.48
C ALA A 83 -4.90 6.70 -6.62
N THR A 84 -5.58 6.29 -5.53
CA THR A 84 -6.43 5.10 -5.53
C THR A 84 -7.77 5.34 -4.85
N LYS A 85 -8.70 4.38 -4.99
CA LYS A 85 -9.96 4.37 -4.25
C LYS A 85 -9.82 3.76 -2.84
N TYR A 86 -8.62 3.33 -2.45
CA TYR A 86 -8.35 2.72 -1.16
C TYR A 86 -7.33 3.55 -0.38
N ALA A 87 -7.83 4.44 0.44
CA ALA A 87 -6.99 5.23 1.33
C ALA A 87 -6.40 4.36 2.44
N LEU A 88 -5.11 4.52 2.71
CA LEU A 88 -4.44 3.82 3.82
C LEU A 88 -4.71 4.55 5.13
N LYS A 89 -5.42 3.91 6.05
CA LYS A 89 -5.77 4.47 7.36
C LYS A 89 -5.07 3.73 8.50
N GLY A 90 -4.93 4.40 9.61
CA GLY A 90 -4.40 3.81 10.84
C GLY A 90 -3.07 3.07 10.62
N LYS A 91 -3.01 1.83 11.06
CA LYS A 91 -1.81 0.97 10.94
C LYS A 91 -1.46 0.57 9.50
N HIS A 92 -2.42 0.62 8.57
CA HIS A 92 -2.15 0.33 7.16
C HIS A 92 -1.19 1.35 6.50
N ARG A 93 -1.12 2.58 7.02
CA ARG A 93 -0.14 3.59 6.55
C ARG A 93 1.32 3.17 6.74
N LEU A 94 1.58 2.28 7.69
CA LEU A 94 2.91 1.79 8.02
C LEU A 94 3.23 0.47 7.31
N ALA A 95 2.26 -0.10 6.61
CA ALA A 95 2.44 -1.37 5.91
C ALA A 95 3.35 -1.22 4.69
N LYS A 96 4.22 -2.19 4.47
CA LYS A 96 5.03 -2.26 3.23
C LYS A 96 4.11 -2.56 2.05
N CYS A 97 4.43 -2.02 0.87
CA CYS A 97 3.67 -2.28 -0.36
C CYS A 97 3.43 -3.78 -0.59
N THR A 98 4.45 -4.60 -0.34
CA THR A 98 4.42 -6.05 -0.53
C THR A 98 3.58 -6.81 0.51
N ALA A 99 3.13 -6.17 1.58
CA ALA A 99 2.20 -6.79 2.52
C ALA A 99 0.80 -6.96 1.90
N CYS A 100 0.45 -6.09 0.98
CA CYS A 100 -0.82 -6.10 0.27
C CYS A 100 -0.65 -6.55 -1.19
N HIS A 101 0.37 -6.03 -1.87
CA HIS A 101 0.64 -6.32 -3.28
C HIS A 101 1.58 -7.51 -3.42
N THR A 102 1.03 -8.72 -3.45
CA THR A 102 1.79 -9.98 -3.46
C THR A 102 2.07 -10.52 -4.85
N GLY A 103 1.33 -10.09 -5.86
CA GLY A 103 1.46 -10.52 -7.25
C GLY A 103 1.93 -9.41 -8.20
N ILE A 104 1.38 -9.39 -9.41
CA ILE A 104 1.66 -8.37 -10.42
C ILE A 104 0.64 -7.25 -10.28
N LEU A 105 1.08 -6.07 -9.85
CA LEU A 105 0.25 -4.92 -9.44
C LEU A 105 -0.90 -4.60 -10.42
N TYR A 106 -0.64 -4.59 -11.72
CA TYR A 106 -1.65 -4.24 -12.73
C TYR A 106 -2.57 -5.40 -13.13
N LYS A 107 -2.32 -6.59 -12.60
CA LYS A 107 -3.13 -7.79 -12.84
C LYS A 107 -3.91 -8.23 -11.60
N GLU A 108 -3.57 -7.70 -10.44
CA GLU A 108 -4.24 -8.04 -9.19
C GLU A 108 -5.64 -7.44 -9.12
N LYS A 109 -6.61 -8.29 -8.83
CA LYS A 109 -7.93 -7.84 -8.35
C LYS A 109 -7.84 -7.72 -6.83
N PHE A 110 -7.64 -6.51 -6.36
CA PHE A 110 -7.48 -6.25 -4.94
C PHE A 110 -8.83 -6.30 -4.21
N GLN A 111 -8.91 -7.12 -3.17
CA GLN A 111 -10.06 -7.18 -2.29
C GLN A 111 -9.83 -6.23 -1.10
N THR A 112 -10.78 -5.34 -0.84
CA THR A 112 -10.67 -4.31 0.20
C THR A 112 -11.40 -4.65 1.50
N ALA A 113 -12.18 -5.75 1.52
CA ALA A 113 -12.84 -6.21 2.74
C ALA A 113 -11.80 -6.67 3.77
N CYS A 114 -11.99 -6.31 5.02
CA CYS A 114 -11.06 -6.62 6.12
C CYS A 114 -10.73 -8.12 6.18
N ILE A 115 -11.76 -8.96 6.05
CA ILE A 115 -11.65 -10.41 6.12
C ILE A 115 -10.79 -11.02 4.99
N ALA A 116 -10.65 -10.31 3.85
CA ALA A 116 -9.83 -10.80 2.74
C ALA A 116 -8.35 -10.93 3.12
N CYS A 117 -7.88 -10.10 4.04
CA CYS A 117 -6.51 -10.14 4.55
C CYS A 117 -6.44 -10.69 5.97
N HIS A 118 -7.42 -10.39 6.83
CA HIS A 118 -7.40 -10.68 8.26
C HIS A 118 -8.17 -11.95 8.66
N LYS A 119 -8.56 -12.80 7.71
CA LYS A 119 -9.28 -14.05 8.02
C LYS A 119 -8.51 -14.94 8.99
N LYS A 120 -7.21 -15.12 8.79
CA LYS A 120 -6.37 -15.94 9.68
C LYS A 120 -6.23 -15.36 11.07
N ASP A 121 -6.25 -14.04 11.19
CA ASP A 121 -6.18 -13.36 12.47
C ASP A 121 -7.49 -13.58 13.26
N ASP A 122 -8.65 -13.47 12.58
CA ASP A 122 -9.94 -13.77 13.18
C ASP A 122 -10.05 -15.25 13.61
N GLU A 123 -9.58 -16.19 12.78
CA GLU A 123 -9.60 -17.63 13.07
C GLU A 123 -8.71 -18.01 14.25
N ARG A 124 -7.56 -17.35 14.42
CA ARG A 124 -6.56 -17.66 15.44
C ARG A 124 -6.84 -16.97 16.77
N GLU A 125 -7.01 -15.67 16.76
CA GLU A 125 -7.06 -14.82 17.95
C GLU A 125 -8.34 -14.00 18.07
N GLY A 126 -9.17 -13.97 17.01
CA GLY A 126 -10.38 -13.19 16.94
C GLY A 126 -11.63 -13.98 17.34
N HIS A 127 -12.70 -13.68 16.65
CA HIS A 127 -14.04 -14.17 16.97
C HIS A 127 -14.40 -15.48 16.24
N LYS A 128 -13.50 -16.01 15.41
CA LYS A 128 -13.69 -17.26 14.64
C LYS A 128 -14.94 -17.21 13.76
N GLY A 129 -15.17 -16.06 13.13
CA GLY A 129 -16.33 -15.79 12.27
C GLY A 129 -17.66 -15.59 12.98
N LYS A 130 -17.70 -15.66 14.32
CA LYS A 130 -18.96 -15.57 15.08
C LYS A 130 -19.65 -14.21 14.95
N PHE A 131 -18.88 -13.14 14.77
CA PHE A 131 -19.40 -11.78 14.69
C PHE A 131 -19.55 -11.27 13.23
N GLY A 132 -19.38 -12.18 12.25
CA GLY A 132 -19.52 -11.87 10.83
C GLY A 132 -18.31 -11.14 10.25
N ASP A 133 -18.50 -10.55 9.07
CA ASP A 133 -17.45 -9.95 8.25
C ASP A 133 -17.44 -8.41 8.22
N LYS A 134 -18.42 -7.78 8.91
CA LYS A 134 -18.52 -6.32 9.03
C LYS A 134 -17.67 -5.79 10.19
N CYS A 135 -16.37 -6.04 10.10
CA CYS A 135 -15.41 -5.72 11.16
C CYS A 135 -15.41 -4.23 11.54
N GLU A 136 -15.63 -3.36 10.55
CA GLU A 136 -15.68 -1.91 10.70
C GLU A 136 -16.85 -1.42 11.57
N SER A 137 -17.85 -2.28 11.83
CA SER A 137 -18.94 -1.95 12.76
C SER A 137 -18.47 -1.88 14.21
N CYS A 138 -17.37 -2.56 14.52
CA CYS A 138 -16.84 -2.65 15.88
C CYS A 138 -15.40 -2.18 16.00
N HIS A 139 -14.60 -2.25 14.93
CA HIS A 139 -13.17 -1.98 14.95
C HIS A 139 -12.76 -0.83 14.02
N VAL A 140 -11.64 -0.22 14.34
CA VAL A 140 -10.99 0.80 13.52
C VAL A 140 -9.56 0.40 13.19
N GLU A 141 -9.03 0.86 12.06
CA GLU A 141 -7.68 0.53 11.58
C GLU A 141 -6.56 1.08 12.47
N LYS A 142 -6.88 2.02 13.37
CA LYS A 142 -5.92 2.62 14.29
C LYS A 142 -5.48 1.65 15.37
N ASP A 143 -6.44 0.97 15.97
CA ASP A 143 -6.19 -0.01 17.04
C ASP A 143 -7.30 -1.06 17.04
N TRP A 144 -6.93 -2.28 16.69
CA TRP A 144 -7.85 -3.40 16.60
C TRP A 144 -8.36 -3.88 17.98
N GLY A 145 -7.63 -3.59 19.04
CA GLY A 145 -8.02 -3.93 20.40
C GLY A 145 -9.15 -3.05 20.97
N ILE A 146 -9.42 -1.93 20.32
CA ILE A 146 -10.47 -1.00 20.74
C ILE A 146 -11.74 -1.27 19.95
N SER A 147 -12.83 -1.62 20.65
CA SER A 147 -14.17 -1.66 20.06
C SER A 147 -14.82 -0.28 20.13
N ILE A 148 -15.39 0.16 19.00
CA ILE A 148 -16.18 1.39 18.89
C ILE A 148 -17.69 1.13 18.95
N PHE A 149 -18.10 -0.12 19.12
CA PHE A 149 -19.51 -0.47 19.18
C PHE A 149 -20.15 0.06 20.45
N ASP A 150 -21.25 0.78 20.29
CA ASP A 150 -22.00 1.41 21.40
C ASP A 150 -23.42 0.83 21.43
N HIS A 151 -23.71 0.01 22.44
CA HIS A 151 -25.01 -0.62 22.62
C HIS A 151 -26.12 0.40 22.83
N ASP A 152 -25.82 1.50 23.52
CA ASP A 152 -26.83 2.50 23.87
C ASP A 152 -27.34 3.25 22.63
N ARG A 153 -26.45 3.44 21.67
CA ARG A 153 -26.76 4.15 20.42
C ARG A 153 -27.16 3.24 19.27
N GLN A 154 -26.65 2.03 19.23
CA GLN A 154 -26.74 1.15 18.08
C GLN A 154 -27.72 0.00 18.26
N THR A 155 -28.26 -0.18 19.50
CA THR A 155 -29.21 -1.25 19.79
C THR A 155 -30.41 -0.73 20.59
N LYS A 156 -31.41 -1.60 20.76
CA LYS A 156 -32.54 -1.35 21.68
C LYS A 156 -32.27 -1.83 23.11
N TYR A 157 -31.03 -2.30 23.41
CA TYR A 157 -30.65 -2.84 24.69
C TYR A 157 -29.42 -2.10 25.23
N PRO A 158 -29.61 -0.99 25.92
CA PRO A 158 -28.52 -0.24 26.53
C PRO A 158 -27.84 -1.05 27.65
N LEU A 159 -26.52 -0.95 27.74
CA LEU A 159 -25.75 -1.61 28.79
C LEU A 159 -25.55 -0.66 29.97
N ILE A 160 -26.28 -0.90 31.06
CA ILE A 160 -26.21 -0.08 32.28
C ILE A 160 -25.59 -0.85 33.48
N GLY A 161 -24.99 -0.11 34.40
CA GLY A 161 -24.39 -0.67 35.61
C GLY A 161 -23.26 -1.66 35.32
N LYS A 162 -23.33 -2.85 35.89
CA LYS A 162 -22.32 -3.90 35.69
C LYS A 162 -22.26 -4.45 34.27
N HIS A 163 -23.37 -4.36 33.51
CA HIS A 163 -23.40 -4.83 32.13
C HIS A 163 -22.49 -3.99 31.22
N ALA A 164 -22.33 -2.69 31.51
CA ALA A 164 -21.44 -1.83 30.73
C ALA A 164 -19.95 -2.26 30.71
N GLN A 165 -19.56 -3.07 31.72
CA GLN A 165 -18.19 -3.58 31.86
C GLN A 165 -18.05 -5.05 31.41
N THR A 166 -19.14 -5.63 30.92
CA THR A 166 -19.18 -7.04 30.56
C THR A 166 -18.62 -7.26 29.14
N LYS A 167 -17.84 -8.32 28.96
CA LYS A 167 -17.30 -8.68 27.64
C LYS A 167 -18.42 -9.10 26.70
N CYS A 168 -18.32 -8.73 25.44
CA CYS A 168 -19.29 -9.07 24.38
C CYS A 168 -19.64 -10.58 24.39
N THR A 169 -18.63 -11.43 24.55
CA THR A 169 -18.77 -12.89 24.53
C THR A 169 -19.50 -13.49 25.76
N ALA A 170 -19.77 -12.71 26.78
CA ALA A 170 -20.55 -13.19 27.93
C ALA A 170 -22.05 -13.30 27.58
N CYS A 171 -22.52 -12.47 26.66
CA CYS A 171 -23.89 -12.48 26.14
C CYS A 171 -23.99 -13.06 24.73
N HIS A 172 -23.01 -12.72 23.87
CA HIS A 172 -22.96 -13.19 22.49
C HIS A 172 -22.11 -14.46 22.38
N THR A 173 -22.69 -15.61 22.73
CA THR A 173 -21.98 -16.90 22.79
C THR A 173 -21.90 -17.62 21.44
N GLY A 174 -22.78 -17.30 20.51
CA GLY A 174 -22.87 -17.91 19.19
C GLY A 174 -22.62 -16.90 18.06
N PHE A 175 -23.32 -17.08 16.94
CA PHE A 175 -23.21 -16.18 15.78
C PHE A 175 -24.07 -14.94 15.97
N LEU A 176 -23.46 -13.76 16.05
CA LEU A 176 -24.08 -12.48 16.38
C LEU A 176 -25.38 -12.17 15.60
N TYR A 177 -25.40 -12.51 14.32
CA TYR A 177 -26.57 -12.23 13.45
C TYR A 177 -27.58 -13.38 13.38
N LYS A 178 -27.31 -14.52 14.03
CA LYS A 178 -28.19 -15.69 14.05
C LYS A 178 -28.80 -15.94 15.43
N ASP A 179 -28.11 -15.54 16.46
CA ASP A 179 -28.54 -15.83 17.83
C ASP A 179 -29.44 -14.71 18.35
N LYS A 180 -30.60 -15.13 18.90
CA LYS A 180 -31.44 -14.25 19.70
C LYS A 180 -30.85 -14.19 21.12
N THR A 181 -30.21 -13.13 21.48
CA THR A 181 -29.78 -12.87 22.86
C THR A 181 -31.02 -12.75 23.74
N LYS A 182 -31.07 -13.50 24.83
CA LYS A 182 -32.10 -13.29 25.84
C LYS A 182 -31.84 -11.98 26.57
N THR A 183 -32.87 -11.16 26.67
CA THR A 183 -32.81 -9.84 27.35
C THR A 183 -33.49 -9.82 28.68
N ASP A 184 -34.09 -10.95 29.07
CA ASP A 184 -34.78 -11.12 30.36
C ASP A 184 -33.76 -11.56 31.40
N CYS A 185 -33.90 -10.99 32.63
CA CYS A 185 -33.09 -11.34 33.80
C CYS A 185 -33.55 -12.64 34.48
#